data_8541d0f3f464cf83da3759bd5600a90f
#
_entry.id   8541d0f3f464cf83da3759bd5600a90f
#
_cell.length_a   1.000
_cell.length_b   1.000
_cell.length_c   1.000
_cell.angle_alpha   90.00
_cell.angle_beta   90.00
_cell.angle_gamma   90.00
#
_symmetry.space_group_name_H-M   'P 1'
#
loop_
_entity.id
_entity.type
_entity.pdbx_description
1 polymer ?
#
loop_
_entity_poly.entity_id
_entity_poly.type
_entity_poly.pdbx_seq_one_letter_code
_entity_poly.pdbx_strand_id
1 'polypeptide(L)'
;NGGDTFITRANPSLTAIGALGIHKAGHLQVYAPITNENIYTNLWKGPFYGFERAIETFELTNAPRRIKPVGIYYHTYSASKPAGLKALHKVYGWALAQPLHPVFTSEFIAKVQDFHGLALAREGEGWRVRGSGALRTLRLPTVLGAAQPERSRGVAGWSEGPEGTYAHLTGGQAWLRAAPMQTPAAPALRDANARITHWDMQAQGGEFQLQGHGPLEFSLHLPSPCQVRAHQRTLAPQSSPTPTRTDIRHFRLNDVTARIQIHCPAR
;
A
#
# COMPACT_ATOMS: atom_id res chain seq x y z
N ASN A 1 12.37 -20.91 -2.82
CA ASN A 1 13.07 -20.01 -3.73
C ASN A 1 12.94 -20.40 -5.21
N GLY A 2 12.07 -21.33 -5.56
CA GLY A 2 11.85 -21.71 -6.95
C GLY A 2 10.98 -20.73 -7.73
N GLY A 3 10.55 -19.63 -7.15
CA GLY A 3 9.76 -18.61 -7.83
C GLY A 3 10.52 -17.81 -8.86
N ASP A 4 11.81 -17.76 -8.72
CA ASP A 4 12.70 -16.90 -9.48
C ASP A 4 12.78 -17.23 -10.96
N THR A 5 12.66 -18.51 -11.28
CA THR A 5 12.86 -19.00 -12.64
C THR A 5 11.63 -18.91 -13.53
N PHE A 6 10.46 -18.73 -12.96
CA PHE A 6 9.22 -18.84 -13.72
C PHE A 6 8.69 -17.55 -14.27
N ILE A 7 9.18 -16.43 -13.78
CA ILE A 7 8.57 -15.13 -14.03
C ILE A 7 9.52 -14.21 -14.76
N THR A 8 10.31 -14.77 -15.62
CA THR A 8 11.27 -14.02 -16.41
C THR A 8 10.68 -13.44 -17.70
N ARG A 9 9.40 -13.69 -17.98
CA ARG A 9 8.72 -13.21 -19.20
C ARG A 9 7.41 -12.55 -18.83
N ALA A 10 7.05 -11.52 -19.53
CA ALA A 10 5.69 -11.01 -19.55
C ALA A 10 4.79 -12.11 -20.12
N ASN A 11 4.00 -12.73 -19.24
CA ASN A 11 3.08 -13.78 -19.63
C ASN A 11 1.67 -13.41 -19.13
N PRO A 12 0.70 -13.19 -20.05
CA PRO A 12 -0.67 -12.84 -19.66
C PRO A 12 -1.30 -13.85 -18.71
N SER A 13 -0.94 -15.14 -18.78
CA SER A 13 -1.45 -16.14 -17.86
C SER A 13 -1.05 -15.89 -16.40
N LEU A 14 0.04 -15.18 -16.15
CA LEU A 14 0.46 -14.80 -14.79
C LEU A 14 -0.49 -13.80 -14.13
N THR A 15 -1.29 -13.10 -14.89
CA THR A 15 -2.31 -12.19 -14.36
C THR A 15 -3.45 -12.95 -13.69
N ALA A 16 -3.74 -14.17 -14.15
CA ALA A 16 -4.77 -15.05 -13.60
C ALA A 16 -4.28 -15.86 -12.39
N ILE A 17 -2.96 -16.01 -12.20
CA ILE A 17 -2.40 -16.69 -11.03
C ILE A 17 -2.64 -15.85 -9.79
N GLY A 18 -3.14 -16.47 -8.73
CA GLY A 18 -3.37 -15.81 -7.45
C GLY A 18 -2.12 -15.06 -6.96
N ALA A 19 -2.28 -13.79 -6.67
CA ALA A 19 -1.19 -12.92 -6.22
C ALA A 19 -0.64 -13.30 -4.84
N LEU A 20 -1.44 -14.06 -4.08
CA LEU A 20 -1.24 -14.30 -2.66
C LEU A 20 -0.61 -15.67 -2.38
N GLY A 21 0.00 -16.27 -3.38
CA GLY A 21 0.63 -17.57 -3.25
C GLY A 21 -0.34 -18.75 -3.41
N ILE A 22 0.19 -19.94 -3.23
CA ILE A 22 -0.55 -21.21 -3.29
C ILE A 22 -0.16 -22.11 -2.14
N HIS A 23 -1.10 -22.93 -1.69
CA HIS A 23 -0.81 -24.03 -0.78
C HIS A 23 -0.31 -25.25 -1.57
N LYS A 24 0.87 -25.74 -1.23
CA LYS A 24 1.45 -26.94 -1.83
C LYS A 24 2.15 -27.76 -0.76
N ALA A 25 1.83 -29.05 -0.69
CA ALA A 25 2.41 -29.99 0.28
C ALA A 25 2.40 -29.47 1.75
N GLY A 26 1.29 -28.86 2.17
CA GLY A 26 1.13 -28.33 3.53
C GLY A 26 1.83 -26.98 3.78
N HIS A 27 2.48 -26.41 2.79
CA HIS A 27 3.16 -25.12 2.90
C HIS A 27 2.49 -24.05 2.03
N LEU A 28 2.45 -22.81 2.54
CA LEU A 28 2.09 -21.64 1.75
C LEU A 28 3.33 -21.16 0.99
N GLN A 29 3.27 -21.23 -0.32
CA GLN A 29 4.31 -20.70 -1.20
C GLN A 29 3.90 -19.32 -1.70
N VAL A 30 4.69 -18.32 -1.37
CA VAL A 30 4.46 -16.92 -1.79
C VAL A 30 5.28 -16.63 -3.04
N TYR A 31 4.65 -16.02 -4.02
CA TYR A 31 5.29 -15.62 -5.27
C TYR A 31 5.43 -14.11 -5.35
N ALA A 32 6.59 -13.65 -5.82
CA ALA A 32 6.80 -12.29 -6.24
C ALA A 32 7.13 -12.27 -7.74
N PRO A 33 6.60 -11.32 -8.53
CA PRO A 33 7.04 -11.12 -9.91
C PRO A 33 8.50 -10.71 -9.91
N ILE A 34 9.26 -11.26 -10.84
CA ILE A 34 10.69 -11.08 -10.90
C ILE A 34 11.09 -10.66 -12.30
N THR A 35 12.08 -9.81 -12.38
CA THR A 35 12.68 -9.39 -13.64
C THR A 35 13.76 -10.35 -14.08
N ASN A 36 13.91 -10.51 -15.40
CA ASN A 36 14.99 -11.27 -15.98
C ASN A 36 16.22 -10.37 -16.20
N GLU A 37 17.30 -10.67 -15.50
CA GLU A 37 18.55 -9.93 -15.59
C GLU A 37 19.58 -10.54 -16.55
N ASN A 38 19.45 -11.81 -16.91
CA ASN A 38 20.46 -12.61 -17.61
C ASN A 38 20.87 -12.02 -18.94
N ILE A 39 20.02 -11.22 -19.51
CA ILE A 39 20.17 -10.60 -20.82
C ILE A 39 21.41 -9.73 -20.98
N TYR A 40 21.90 -9.19 -19.86
CA TYR A 40 23.05 -8.29 -19.84
C TYR A 40 24.32 -8.95 -19.33
N THR A 41 24.31 -10.28 -19.12
CA THR A 41 25.49 -11.03 -18.70
C THR A 41 26.28 -11.55 -19.91
N ASN A 42 27.59 -11.81 -19.73
CA ASN A 42 28.44 -12.34 -20.78
C ASN A 42 28.09 -13.77 -21.20
N LEU A 43 27.43 -14.52 -20.34
CA LEU A 43 27.04 -15.92 -20.56
C LEU A 43 25.82 -16.07 -21.43
N TRP A 44 25.02 -15.02 -21.58
CA TRP A 44 23.78 -15.05 -22.36
C TRP A 44 24.05 -14.71 -23.82
N LYS A 45 23.69 -15.60 -24.70
CA LYS A 45 23.92 -15.47 -26.16
C LYS A 45 22.64 -15.11 -26.94
N GLY A 46 21.56 -14.80 -26.25
CA GLY A 46 20.28 -14.39 -26.88
C GLY A 46 19.25 -15.52 -27.02
N PRO A 47 17.99 -15.24 -27.39
CA PRO A 47 17.46 -13.93 -27.75
C PRO A 47 17.37 -13.00 -26.53
N PHE A 48 17.63 -11.74 -26.75
CA PHE A 48 17.61 -10.73 -25.67
C PHE A 48 16.20 -10.15 -25.53
N TYR A 49 15.58 -10.36 -24.39
CA TYR A 49 14.23 -9.87 -24.14
C TYR A 49 14.18 -8.49 -23.49
N GLY A 50 15.30 -7.90 -23.13
CA GLY A 50 15.37 -6.63 -22.42
C GLY A 50 14.89 -6.73 -20.97
N PHE A 51 15.75 -6.38 -20.01
CA PHE A 51 15.39 -6.36 -18.60
C PHE A 51 14.19 -5.43 -18.35
N GLU A 52 14.12 -4.30 -19.04
CA GLU A 52 13.04 -3.33 -18.97
C GLU A 52 11.66 -3.87 -19.36
N ARG A 53 11.57 -4.99 -20.06
CA ARG A 53 10.28 -5.64 -20.36
C ARG A 53 9.56 -6.17 -19.13
N ALA A 54 10.20 -6.19 -17.98
CA ALA A 54 9.53 -6.42 -16.71
C ALA A 54 8.41 -5.40 -16.48
N ILE A 55 8.54 -4.19 -16.98
CA ILE A 55 7.50 -3.14 -16.89
C ILE A 55 6.19 -3.62 -17.52
N GLU A 56 6.26 -4.32 -18.67
CA GLU A 56 5.07 -4.89 -19.32
C GLU A 56 4.32 -5.84 -18.36
N THR A 57 5.06 -6.69 -17.63
CA THR A 57 4.46 -7.60 -16.63
C THR A 57 3.85 -6.82 -15.47
N PHE A 58 4.50 -5.76 -15.04
CA PHE A 58 3.97 -4.91 -13.98
C PHE A 58 2.69 -4.20 -14.41
N GLU A 59 2.61 -3.72 -15.64
CA GLU A 59 1.41 -3.10 -16.21
C GLU A 59 0.27 -4.11 -16.37
N LEU A 60 0.55 -5.29 -16.93
CA LEU A 60 -0.45 -6.36 -17.07
C LEU A 60 -1.05 -6.81 -15.71
N THR A 61 -0.26 -6.76 -14.64
CA THR A 61 -0.71 -7.16 -13.30
C THR A 61 -1.34 -6.01 -12.50
N ASN A 62 -1.51 -4.85 -13.11
CA ASN A 62 -2.11 -3.68 -12.45
C ASN A 62 -3.64 -3.63 -12.56
N ALA A 63 -4.24 -4.36 -13.49
CA ALA A 63 -5.69 -4.34 -13.72
C ALA A 63 -6.39 -5.59 -13.15
N PRO A 64 -7.64 -5.47 -12.64
CA PRO A 64 -8.40 -4.23 -12.41
C PRO A 64 -7.84 -3.38 -11.27
N ARG A 65 -7.02 -3.97 -10.42
CA ARG A 65 -6.23 -3.31 -9.36
C ARG A 65 -4.96 -4.12 -9.11
N ARG A 66 -3.94 -3.45 -8.58
CA ARG A 66 -2.71 -4.16 -8.23
C ARG A 66 -2.89 -4.99 -6.96
N ILE A 67 -2.79 -6.30 -7.11
CA ILE A 67 -2.68 -7.24 -6.00
C ILE A 67 -1.26 -7.81 -5.95
N LYS A 68 -0.65 -8.07 -7.11
CA LYS A 68 0.72 -8.60 -7.20
C LYS A 68 1.73 -7.53 -6.87
N PRO A 69 2.81 -7.86 -6.15
CA PRO A 69 3.87 -6.91 -5.86
C PRO A 69 4.64 -6.56 -7.13
N VAL A 70 5.25 -5.38 -7.13
CA VAL A 70 6.32 -5.03 -8.06
C VAL A 70 7.62 -5.47 -7.42
N GLY A 71 8.08 -6.66 -7.78
CA GLY A 71 9.36 -7.21 -7.31
C GLY A 71 10.43 -7.02 -8.39
N ILE A 72 11.51 -6.35 -8.06
CA ILE A 72 12.66 -6.14 -8.96
C ILE A 72 13.80 -7.00 -8.44
N TYR A 73 14.18 -8.02 -9.20
CA TYR A 73 15.26 -8.93 -8.86
C TYR A 73 16.42 -8.72 -9.84
N TYR A 74 17.62 -8.65 -9.31
CA TYR A 74 18.85 -8.60 -10.08
C TYR A 74 20.04 -9.08 -9.22
N HIS A 75 21.13 -9.48 -9.87
CA HIS A 75 22.39 -9.70 -9.20
C HIS A 75 23.26 -8.44 -9.32
N THR A 76 24.17 -8.24 -8.38
CA THR A 76 25.06 -7.06 -8.38
C THR A 76 25.90 -6.95 -9.64
N TYR A 77 26.28 -8.07 -10.26
CA TYR A 77 26.99 -8.09 -11.52
C TYR A 77 26.18 -7.57 -12.72
N SER A 78 24.87 -7.54 -12.65
CA SER A 78 24.01 -6.97 -13.71
C SER A 78 24.30 -5.49 -13.93
N ALA A 79 24.69 -4.77 -12.90
CA ALA A 79 25.08 -3.36 -12.97
C ALA A 79 26.52 -3.13 -13.45
N SER A 80 27.30 -4.18 -13.64
CA SER A 80 28.71 -4.07 -14.12
C SER A 80 28.84 -3.61 -15.57
N LYS A 81 27.73 -3.63 -16.33
CA LYS A 81 27.68 -3.21 -17.72
C LYS A 81 26.76 -2.02 -17.91
N PRO A 82 27.16 -1.03 -18.74
CA PRO A 82 26.35 0.18 -18.97
C PRO A 82 24.92 -0.12 -19.42
N ALA A 83 24.71 -1.12 -20.28
CA ALA A 83 23.38 -1.51 -20.75
C ALA A 83 22.51 -2.08 -19.59
N GLY A 84 23.08 -2.93 -18.75
CA GLY A 84 22.41 -3.49 -17.57
C GLY A 84 22.05 -2.40 -16.57
N LEU A 85 23.00 -1.52 -16.26
CA LEU A 85 22.77 -0.38 -15.36
C LEU A 85 21.66 0.54 -15.88
N LYS A 86 21.68 0.88 -17.17
CA LYS A 86 20.63 1.69 -17.80
C LYS A 86 19.25 1.03 -17.69
N ALA A 87 19.18 -0.28 -17.91
CA ALA A 87 17.93 -1.02 -17.78
C ALA A 87 17.41 -1.06 -16.33
N LEU A 88 18.30 -1.24 -15.34
CA LEU A 88 17.95 -1.12 -13.92
C LEU A 88 17.38 0.26 -13.61
N HIS A 89 18.06 1.32 -14.02
CA HIS A 89 17.58 2.69 -13.81
C HIS A 89 16.19 2.91 -14.44
N LYS A 90 15.93 2.35 -15.62
CA LYS A 90 14.62 2.46 -16.28
C LYS A 90 13.53 1.76 -15.47
N VAL A 91 13.76 0.53 -15.01
CA VAL A 91 12.78 -0.24 -14.26
C VAL A 91 12.52 0.39 -12.88
N TYR A 92 13.55 0.79 -12.17
CA TYR A 92 13.40 1.50 -10.88
C TYR A 92 12.72 2.86 -11.05
N GLY A 93 13.09 3.63 -12.10
CA GLY A 93 12.45 4.91 -12.39
C GLY A 93 10.95 4.76 -12.65
N TRP A 94 10.56 3.73 -13.41
CA TRP A 94 9.15 3.40 -13.61
C TRP A 94 8.46 3.04 -12.28
N ALA A 95 9.06 2.17 -11.47
CA ALA A 95 8.46 1.73 -10.21
C ALA A 95 8.29 2.89 -9.21
N LEU A 96 9.31 3.77 -9.10
CA LEU A 96 9.26 4.93 -8.20
C LEU A 96 8.26 6.00 -8.64
N ALA A 97 7.88 6.01 -9.93
CA ALA A 97 6.84 6.91 -10.45
C ALA A 97 5.41 6.35 -10.23
N GLN A 98 5.25 5.11 -9.75
CA GLN A 98 3.95 4.52 -9.48
C GLN A 98 3.53 4.80 -8.04
N PRO A 99 2.21 4.89 -7.74
CA PRO A 99 1.69 5.02 -6.38
C PRO A 99 1.81 3.67 -5.62
N LEU A 100 3.04 3.26 -5.35
CA LEU A 100 3.37 2.01 -4.67
C LEU A 100 3.75 2.27 -3.21
N HIS A 101 3.40 1.31 -2.35
CA HIS A 101 3.87 1.26 -0.97
C HIS A 101 5.12 0.39 -0.89
N PRO A 102 6.32 0.97 -0.68
CA PRO A 102 7.55 0.19 -0.55
C PRO A 102 7.50 -0.71 0.68
N VAL A 103 7.89 -1.96 0.52
CA VAL A 103 7.95 -2.95 1.61
C VAL A 103 9.14 -3.88 1.40
N PHE A 104 9.67 -4.43 2.46
CA PHE A 104 10.60 -5.57 2.35
C PHE A 104 9.87 -6.84 1.93
N THR A 105 10.58 -7.75 1.28
CA THR A 105 10.02 -9.07 0.90
C THR A 105 9.44 -9.81 2.11
N SER A 106 10.07 -9.73 3.28
CA SER A 106 9.57 -10.31 4.53
C SER A 106 8.22 -9.72 4.97
N GLU A 107 8.05 -8.41 4.80
CA GLU A 107 6.76 -7.75 5.09
C GLU A 107 5.67 -8.16 4.11
N PHE A 108 6.02 -8.30 2.83
CA PHE A 108 5.08 -8.83 1.83
C PHE A 108 4.66 -10.26 2.17
N ILE A 109 5.60 -11.13 2.53
CA ILE A 109 5.30 -12.50 2.96
C ILE A 109 4.36 -12.50 4.17
N ALA A 110 4.64 -11.66 5.18
CA ALA A 110 3.77 -11.54 6.34
C ALA A 110 2.35 -11.08 5.98
N LYS A 111 2.21 -10.17 5.00
CA LYS A 111 0.88 -9.75 4.49
C LYS A 111 0.13 -10.90 3.80
N VAL A 112 0.83 -11.71 3.01
CA VAL A 112 0.23 -12.89 2.36
C VAL A 112 -0.20 -13.92 3.40
N GLN A 113 0.62 -14.19 4.40
CA GLN A 113 0.27 -15.09 5.51
C GLN A 113 -0.95 -14.57 6.29
N ASP A 114 -0.98 -13.28 6.58
CA ASP A 114 -2.11 -12.66 7.28
C ASP A 114 -3.41 -12.75 6.45
N PHE A 115 -3.32 -12.58 5.13
CA PHE A 115 -4.48 -12.75 4.25
C PHE A 115 -5.09 -14.16 4.36
N HIS A 116 -4.27 -15.19 4.41
CA HIS A 116 -4.74 -16.56 4.56
C HIS A 116 -5.24 -16.90 5.96
N GLY A 117 -4.72 -16.22 6.98
CA GLY A 117 -5.09 -16.41 8.39
C GLY A 117 -6.14 -15.45 8.92
N LEU A 118 -6.50 -14.41 8.15
CA LEU A 118 -7.41 -13.37 8.58
C LEU A 118 -8.84 -13.91 8.69
N ALA A 119 -9.48 -13.68 9.83
CA ALA A 119 -10.90 -13.96 10.04
C ALA A 119 -11.72 -12.68 9.90
N LEU A 120 -12.77 -12.74 9.09
CA LEU A 120 -13.75 -11.69 8.90
C LEU A 120 -15.14 -12.25 9.19
N ALA A 121 -15.84 -11.68 10.15
CA ALA A 121 -17.17 -12.11 10.54
C ALA A 121 -18.13 -10.93 10.73
N ARG A 122 -19.40 -11.12 10.38
CA ARG A 122 -20.43 -10.16 10.72
C ARG A 122 -20.71 -10.20 12.24
N GLU A 123 -20.73 -9.04 12.88
CA GLU A 123 -21.00 -8.91 14.31
C GLU A 123 -21.91 -7.70 14.55
N GLY A 124 -23.19 -7.97 14.82
CA GLY A 124 -24.21 -6.93 14.92
C GLY A 124 -24.36 -6.14 13.62
N GLU A 125 -24.24 -4.82 13.72
CA GLU A 125 -24.34 -3.91 12.57
C GLU A 125 -22.99 -3.69 11.85
N GLY A 126 -21.93 -4.41 12.26
CA GLY A 126 -20.59 -4.23 11.73
C GLY A 126 -19.90 -5.53 11.40
N TRP A 127 -18.60 -5.45 11.27
CA TRP A 127 -17.72 -6.53 10.87
C TRP A 127 -16.55 -6.63 11.84
N ARG A 128 -16.34 -7.80 12.41
CA ARG A 128 -15.17 -8.13 13.21
C ARG A 128 -14.06 -8.61 12.30
N VAL A 129 -12.88 -8.01 12.45
CA VAL A 129 -11.65 -8.39 11.76
C VAL A 129 -10.65 -8.89 12.79
N ARG A 130 -10.05 -10.05 12.55
CA ARG A 130 -8.95 -10.61 13.35
C ARG A 130 -7.89 -11.18 12.44
N GLY A 131 -6.68 -10.67 12.56
CA GLY A 131 -5.48 -11.10 11.84
C GLY A 131 -4.22 -10.81 12.63
N SER A 132 -3.07 -11.04 12.05
CA SER A 132 -1.77 -10.73 12.65
C SER A 132 -1.47 -9.23 12.66
N GLY A 133 -2.15 -8.46 11.81
CA GLY A 133 -1.95 -7.02 11.64
C GLY A 133 -0.86 -6.66 10.63
N ALA A 134 -0.43 -7.61 9.82
CA ALA A 134 0.38 -7.32 8.64
C ALA A 134 -0.46 -6.69 7.53
N LEU A 135 -1.70 -7.18 7.33
CA LEU A 135 -2.70 -6.52 6.47
C LEU A 135 -3.36 -5.36 7.22
N ARG A 136 -3.46 -4.22 6.54
CA ARG A 136 -3.98 -2.98 7.11
C ARG A 136 -5.08 -2.34 6.29
N THR A 137 -5.51 -2.98 5.21
CA THR A 137 -6.53 -2.43 4.32
C THR A 137 -7.60 -3.48 4.04
N LEU A 138 -8.86 -3.10 4.24
CA LEU A 138 -10.01 -3.92 3.94
C LEU A 138 -10.86 -3.21 2.89
N ARG A 139 -11.09 -3.87 1.75
CA ARG A 139 -11.97 -3.35 0.71
C ARG A 139 -13.43 -3.57 1.07
N LEU A 140 -14.22 -2.52 0.98
CA LEU A 140 -15.67 -2.54 1.11
C LEU A 140 -16.31 -2.37 -0.28
N PRO A 141 -17.15 -3.29 -0.73
CA PRO A 141 -17.94 -3.11 -1.95
C PRO A 141 -18.77 -1.82 -1.88
N THR A 142 -18.99 -1.19 -3.03
CA THR A 142 -19.73 0.08 -3.14
C THR A 142 -21.09 0.05 -2.43
N VAL A 143 -21.78 -1.08 -2.44
CA VAL A 143 -23.08 -1.26 -1.77
C VAL A 143 -23.03 -1.07 -0.26
N LEU A 144 -21.87 -1.28 0.36
CA LEU A 144 -21.68 -1.07 1.80
C LEU A 144 -21.29 0.38 2.15
N GLY A 145 -20.92 1.19 1.15
CA GLY A 145 -20.46 2.55 1.33
C GLY A 145 -19.03 2.62 1.87
N ALA A 146 -18.79 3.40 2.93
CA ALA A 146 -17.48 3.62 3.52
C ALA A 146 -17.45 3.28 5.00
N ALA A 147 -16.24 3.01 5.51
CA ALA A 147 -16.03 2.86 6.93
C ALA A 147 -16.37 4.17 7.67
N GLN A 148 -16.96 4.06 8.85
CA GLN A 148 -17.19 5.18 9.78
C GLN A 148 -16.16 5.10 10.91
N PRO A 149 -15.02 5.81 10.85
CA PRO A 149 -13.96 5.69 11.86
C PRO A 149 -14.45 5.99 13.28
N GLU A 150 -15.28 7.02 13.43
CA GLU A 150 -15.85 7.47 14.70
C GLU A 150 -16.84 6.45 15.33
N ARG A 151 -17.33 5.51 14.54
CA ARG A 151 -18.26 4.44 14.97
C ARG A 151 -17.63 3.06 14.86
N SER A 152 -16.33 3.00 14.63
CA SER A 152 -15.54 1.78 14.48
C SER A 152 -14.45 1.72 15.56
N ARG A 153 -13.82 0.56 15.72
CA ARG A 153 -12.65 0.39 16.58
C ARG A 153 -11.51 -0.16 15.72
N GLY A 154 -10.32 0.41 15.83
CA GLY A 154 -9.17 -0.02 15.05
C GLY A 154 -9.24 0.36 13.57
N VAL A 155 -9.95 1.43 13.24
CA VAL A 155 -10.09 1.99 11.88
C VAL A 155 -9.63 3.43 11.90
N ALA A 156 -8.60 3.74 11.11
CA ALA A 156 -8.03 5.09 11.04
C ALA A 156 -8.73 5.98 10.01
N GLY A 157 -9.41 5.38 9.04
CA GLY A 157 -10.05 6.11 7.96
C GLY A 157 -10.30 5.24 6.74
N TRP A 158 -10.48 5.89 5.59
CA TRP A 158 -10.77 5.19 4.34
C TRP A 158 -10.41 6.04 3.13
N SER A 159 -10.19 5.38 2.00
CA SER A 159 -10.02 6.00 0.68
C SER A 159 -11.02 5.45 -0.33
N GLU A 160 -11.25 6.20 -1.40
CA GLU A 160 -12.07 5.78 -2.54
C GLU A 160 -11.21 5.08 -3.58
N GLY A 161 -11.78 4.10 -4.25
CA GLY A 161 -11.20 3.43 -5.40
C GLY A 161 -12.24 2.97 -6.40
N PRO A 162 -11.82 2.48 -7.58
CA PRO A 162 -12.73 2.11 -8.67
C PRO A 162 -13.74 1.02 -8.30
N GLU A 163 -13.41 0.19 -7.31
CA GLU A 163 -14.20 -0.98 -6.95
C GLU A 163 -14.86 -0.87 -5.55
N GLY A 164 -14.92 0.32 -4.99
CA GLY A 164 -15.47 0.58 -3.66
C GLY A 164 -14.54 1.43 -2.79
N THR A 165 -14.69 1.33 -1.49
CA THR A 165 -13.84 2.04 -0.53
C THR A 165 -12.86 1.09 0.14
N TYR A 166 -11.78 1.65 0.66
CA TYR A 166 -10.69 0.91 1.31
C TYR A 166 -10.52 1.45 2.72
N ALA A 167 -10.96 0.69 3.72
CA ALA A 167 -10.82 1.02 5.12
C ALA A 167 -9.38 0.72 5.59
N HIS A 168 -8.77 1.65 6.32
CA HIS A 168 -7.42 1.55 6.86
C HIS A 168 -7.47 1.11 8.31
N LEU A 169 -6.88 -0.04 8.60
CA LEU A 169 -6.86 -0.63 9.93
C LEU A 169 -5.63 -0.17 10.71
N THR A 170 -5.79 0.07 12.00
CA THR A 170 -4.67 0.45 12.89
C THR A 170 -3.89 -0.75 13.42
N GLY A 171 -4.47 -1.96 13.33
CA GLY A 171 -3.88 -3.19 13.86
C GLY A 171 -4.50 -4.45 13.26
N GLY A 172 -4.18 -5.59 13.87
CA GLY A 172 -4.71 -6.91 13.48
C GLY A 172 -6.13 -7.18 13.98
N GLN A 173 -6.66 -6.32 14.83
CA GLN A 173 -8.01 -6.45 15.36
C GLN A 173 -8.78 -5.16 15.12
N ALA A 174 -9.97 -5.30 14.54
CA ALA A 174 -10.87 -4.17 14.32
C ALA A 174 -12.33 -4.60 14.44
N TRP A 175 -13.19 -3.65 14.75
CA TRP A 175 -14.62 -3.74 14.52
C TRP A 175 -15.01 -2.57 13.63
N LEU A 176 -15.52 -2.85 12.46
CA LEU A 176 -15.78 -1.89 11.42
C LEU A 176 -17.28 -1.75 11.20
N ARG A 177 -17.78 -0.51 11.27
CA ARG A 177 -19.10 -0.14 10.79
C ARG A 177 -18.96 0.54 9.43
N ALA A 178 -19.77 0.10 8.47
CA ALA A 178 -19.89 0.73 7.17
C ALA A 178 -21.29 1.39 7.02
N ALA A 179 -21.32 2.49 6.31
CA ALA A 179 -22.56 3.22 6.00
C ALA A 179 -22.38 3.98 4.67
N PRO A 180 -23.46 4.57 4.11
CA PRO A 180 -23.33 5.46 2.96
C PRO A 180 -22.21 6.48 3.17
N MET A 181 -21.45 6.72 2.10
CA MET A 181 -20.25 7.53 2.14
C MET A 181 -20.54 8.95 2.63
N GLN A 182 -19.83 9.37 3.67
CA GLN A 182 -19.93 10.69 4.27
C GLN A 182 -18.54 11.19 4.64
N THR A 183 -18.34 12.50 4.66
CA THR A 183 -17.12 13.08 5.20
C THR A 183 -17.02 12.73 6.68
N PRO A 184 -15.87 12.19 7.16
CA PRO A 184 -15.68 11.88 8.56
C PRO A 184 -15.89 13.11 9.47
N ALA A 185 -16.55 12.91 10.60
CA ALA A 185 -16.79 13.99 11.57
C ALA A 185 -15.52 14.33 12.39
N ALA A 186 -14.58 13.40 12.46
CA ALA A 186 -13.26 13.55 13.09
C ALA A 186 -12.15 13.45 12.04
N PRO A 187 -10.92 13.92 12.35
CA PRO A 187 -9.78 13.68 11.48
C PRO A 187 -9.60 12.20 11.19
N ALA A 188 -9.42 11.86 9.92
CA ALA A 188 -9.28 10.48 9.49
C ALA A 188 -8.20 10.34 8.42
N LEU A 189 -7.51 9.21 8.41
CA LEU A 189 -6.50 8.92 7.39
C LEU A 189 -7.20 8.55 6.07
N ARG A 190 -6.86 9.27 5.00
CA ARG A 190 -7.31 8.90 3.67
C ARG A 190 -6.37 7.90 2.99
N ASP A 191 -5.09 8.19 3.00
CA ASP A 191 -4.05 7.33 2.44
C ASP A 191 -2.68 7.64 3.07
N ALA A 192 -1.76 6.69 2.98
CA ALA A 192 -0.36 6.86 3.34
C ALA A 192 0.50 5.82 2.62
N ASN A 193 1.74 6.19 2.28
CA ASN A 193 2.75 5.26 1.79
C ASN A 193 3.51 4.55 2.93
N ALA A 194 2.92 4.49 4.12
CA ALA A 194 3.53 4.02 5.34
C ALA A 194 2.54 3.23 6.21
N ARG A 195 3.05 2.45 7.13
CA ARG A 195 2.27 1.70 8.10
C ARG A 195 1.93 2.57 9.30
N ILE A 196 0.68 2.49 9.78
CA ILE A 196 0.27 3.06 11.07
C ILE A 196 0.86 2.18 12.18
N THR A 197 1.60 2.77 13.10
CA THR A 197 2.17 2.09 14.28
C THR A 197 1.49 2.51 15.59
N HIS A 198 0.88 3.69 15.60
CA HIS A 198 0.06 4.21 16.68
C HIS A 198 -1.10 5.02 16.11
N TRP A 199 -2.28 4.95 16.73
CA TRP A 199 -3.44 5.74 16.35
C TRP A 199 -4.30 6.05 17.59
N ASP A 200 -4.37 7.31 17.95
CA ASP A 200 -5.27 7.84 18.99
C ASP A 200 -5.86 9.16 18.45
N MET A 201 -7.08 9.09 17.95
CA MET A 201 -7.74 10.19 17.27
C MET A 201 -9.16 10.37 17.74
N GLN A 202 -9.52 11.62 18.03
CA GLN A 202 -10.81 12.07 18.52
C GLN A 202 -11.34 13.22 17.65
N ALA A 203 -12.55 13.70 17.92
CA ALA A 203 -13.16 14.78 17.12
C ALA A 203 -12.34 16.09 17.13
N GLN A 204 -11.72 16.42 18.26
CA GLN A 204 -10.88 17.62 18.41
C GLN A 204 -9.42 17.40 17.96
N GLY A 205 -9.09 16.22 17.43
CA GLY A 205 -7.74 15.87 17.04
C GLY A 205 -7.17 14.74 17.87
N GLY A 206 -5.85 14.63 17.91
CA GLY A 206 -5.13 13.56 18.57
C GLY A 206 -3.78 13.33 17.92
N GLU A 207 -3.30 12.11 17.96
CA GLU A 207 -2.00 11.79 17.38
C GLU A 207 -1.98 10.41 16.72
N PHE A 208 -1.09 10.28 15.78
CA PHE A 208 -0.78 9.00 15.14
C PHE A 208 0.68 8.93 14.74
N GLN A 209 1.17 7.73 14.50
CA GLN A 209 2.53 7.50 14.05
C GLN A 209 2.54 6.67 12.77
N LEU A 210 3.34 7.11 11.82
CA LEU A 210 3.62 6.41 10.57
C LEU A 210 5.06 5.90 10.55
N GLN A 211 5.25 4.75 9.95
CA GLN A 211 6.56 4.14 9.67
C GLN A 211 6.57 3.58 8.25
N GLY A 212 7.45 4.09 7.41
CA GLY A 212 7.67 3.69 6.02
C GLY A 212 9.12 3.37 5.71
N HIS A 213 9.44 3.22 4.43
CA HIS A 213 10.78 2.92 3.92
C HIS A 213 11.36 4.04 3.04
N GLY A 214 10.69 5.17 2.99
CA GLY A 214 11.09 6.37 2.26
C GLY A 214 10.42 7.60 2.87
N PRO A 215 10.54 8.76 2.23
CA PRO A 215 9.84 9.97 2.65
C PRO A 215 8.35 9.69 2.83
N LEU A 216 7.80 10.12 3.96
CA LEU A 216 6.39 9.89 4.28
C LEU A 216 5.50 10.81 3.45
N GLU A 217 4.53 10.22 2.78
CA GLU A 217 3.45 10.92 2.09
C GLU A 217 2.12 10.40 2.61
N PHE A 218 1.25 11.30 3.02
CA PHE A 218 -0.05 10.93 3.56
C PHE A 218 -1.09 12.01 3.34
N SER A 219 -2.35 11.60 3.31
CA SER A 219 -3.50 12.48 3.15
C SER A 219 -4.49 12.28 4.28
N LEU A 220 -5.08 13.35 4.73
CA LEU A 220 -6.04 13.37 5.81
C LEU A 220 -7.37 13.98 5.36
N HIS A 221 -8.47 13.39 5.80
CA HIS A 221 -9.75 14.09 5.92
C HIS A 221 -9.72 14.96 7.17
N LEU A 222 -9.90 16.25 7.01
CA LEU A 222 -9.90 17.21 8.12
C LEU A 222 -11.21 18.01 8.09
N PRO A 223 -12.12 17.79 9.05
CA PRO A 223 -13.47 18.36 9.01
C PRO A 223 -13.54 19.86 9.26
N SER A 224 -12.45 20.49 9.67
CA SER A 224 -12.36 21.91 10.06
C SER A 224 -10.94 22.41 9.84
N PRO A 225 -10.65 23.69 10.02
CA PRO A 225 -9.29 24.26 9.95
C PRO A 225 -8.40 23.72 11.07
N CYS A 226 -8.15 22.40 11.03
CA CYS A 226 -7.24 21.73 11.95
C CYS A 226 -5.79 22.09 11.64
N GLN A 227 -4.96 22.17 12.68
CA GLN A 227 -3.52 22.26 12.56
C GLN A 227 -2.91 20.86 12.62
N VAL A 228 -2.01 20.57 11.69
CA VAL A 228 -1.25 19.32 11.65
C VAL A 228 0.19 19.63 11.97
N ARG A 229 0.79 18.92 12.90
CA ARG A 229 2.15 19.15 13.39
C ARG A 229 2.96 17.86 13.37
N ALA A 230 4.23 17.97 13.03
CA ALA A 230 5.24 16.94 13.25
C ALA A 230 6.52 17.62 13.77
N HIS A 231 7.28 16.96 14.64
CA HIS A 231 8.51 17.51 15.23
C HIS A 231 8.33 18.92 15.80
N GLN A 232 7.19 19.17 16.45
CA GLN A 232 6.81 20.48 17.03
C GLN A 232 6.62 21.60 15.98
N ARG A 233 6.66 21.30 14.68
CA ARG A 233 6.43 22.26 13.60
C ARG A 233 5.07 22.04 12.95
N THR A 234 4.39 23.10 12.60
CA THR A 234 3.16 23.04 11.80
C THR A 234 3.53 22.65 10.37
N LEU A 235 2.83 21.64 9.86
CA LEU A 235 2.99 21.19 8.48
C LEU A 235 2.09 22.04 7.56
N ALA A 236 2.67 22.55 6.49
CA ALA A 236 1.92 23.14 5.41
C ALA A 236 1.38 22.03 4.49
N PRO A 237 0.09 22.02 4.15
CA PRO A 237 -0.42 21.09 3.16
C PRO A 237 0.20 21.37 1.80
N GLN A 238 0.50 20.31 1.05
CA GLN A 238 0.94 20.42 -0.34
C GLN A 238 -0.26 20.74 -1.24
N SER A 239 -0.02 21.48 -2.32
CA SER A 239 -1.02 21.65 -3.36
C SER A 239 -1.33 20.31 -4.02
N SER A 240 -2.60 19.90 -3.99
CA SER A 240 -3.03 18.70 -4.73
C SER A 240 -3.03 19.00 -6.23
N PRO A 241 -2.52 18.10 -7.08
CA PRO A 241 -2.65 18.22 -8.53
C PRO A 241 -4.11 18.14 -9.00
N THR A 242 -5.02 17.67 -8.15
CA THR A 242 -6.46 17.61 -8.46
C THR A 242 -7.24 18.20 -7.28
N PRO A 243 -7.70 19.47 -7.37
CA PRO A 243 -8.46 20.12 -6.31
C PRO A 243 -9.91 19.60 -6.32
N THR A 244 -10.15 18.46 -5.68
CA THR A 244 -11.48 17.83 -5.73
C THR A 244 -12.28 17.97 -4.44
N ARG A 245 -11.64 18.17 -3.29
CA ARG A 245 -12.35 18.28 -1.99
C ARG A 245 -11.56 19.18 -1.03
N THR A 246 -12.19 20.17 -0.47
CA THR A 246 -11.57 21.12 0.48
C THR A 246 -11.27 20.52 1.85
N ASP A 247 -11.86 19.36 2.16
CA ASP A 247 -11.68 18.61 3.39
C ASP A 247 -10.48 17.65 3.36
N ILE A 248 -9.81 17.48 2.21
CA ILE A 248 -8.65 16.61 2.07
C ILE A 248 -7.38 17.44 1.96
N ARG A 249 -6.39 17.12 2.79
CA ARG A 249 -5.07 17.77 2.79
C ARG A 249 -3.97 16.73 2.68
N HIS A 250 -2.99 17.03 1.81
CA HIS A 250 -1.84 16.18 1.55
C HIS A 250 -0.62 16.73 2.27
N PHE A 251 0.20 15.83 2.80
CA PHE A 251 1.41 16.17 3.55
C PHE A 251 2.57 15.29 3.11
N ARG A 252 3.77 15.86 3.18
CA ARG A 252 5.01 15.14 2.93
C ARG A 252 6.03 15.49 4.01
N LEU A 253 6.78 14.48 4.48
CA LEU A 253 7.90 14.58 5.39
C LEU A 253 9.08 13.82 4.81
N ASN A 254 10.29 14.32 4.99
CA ASN A 254 11.50 13.63 4.54
C ASN A 254 11.92 12.48 5.48
N ASP A 255 11.16 12.26 6.53
CA ASP A 255 11.38 11.22 7.53
C ASP A 255 10.79 9.89 7.06
N VAL A 256 11.36 8.78 7.52
CA VAL A 256 10.81 7.43 7.33
C VAL A 256 9.91 7.02 8.50
N THR A 257 9.95 7.76 9.61
CA THR A 257 9.09 7.56 10.77
C THR A 257 8.76 8.92 11.36
N ALA A 258 7.48 9.19 11.60
CA ALA A 258 7.06 10.43 12.24
C ALA A 258 5.83 10.23 13.13
N ARG A 259 5.80 10.96 14.24
CA ARG A 259 4.62 11.16 15.07
C ARG A 259 3.95 12.45 14.62
N ILE A 260 2.68 12.34 14.24
CA ILE A 260 1.88 13.43 13.73
C ILE A 260 0.79 13.77 14.77
N GLN A 261 0.67 15.03 15.08
CA GLN A 261 -0.34 15.57 16.00
C GLN A 261 -1.32 16.43 15.22
N ILE A 262 -2.60 16.27 15.51
CA ILE A 262 -3.67 17.06 14.93
C ILE A 262 -4.42 17.77 16.05
N HIS A 263 -4.64 19.06 15.86
CA HIS A 263 -5.47 19.85 16.75
C HIS A 263 -6.54 20.56 15.92
N CYS A 264 -7.79 20.33 16.25
CA CYS A 264 -8.94 20.98 15.62
C CYS A 264 -9.65 21.89 16.63
N PRO A 265 -10.03 23.13 16.26
CA PRO A 265 -10.80 23.96 17.13
C PRO A 265 -12.15 23.32 17.45
N ALA A 266 -12.64 23.53 18.66
CA ALA A 266 -14.01 23.15 19.02
C ALA A 266 -15.01 23.86 18.09
N ARG A 267 -16.03 23.12 17.66
CA ARG A 267 -17.15 23.68 16.87
C ARG A 267 -18.10 24.43 17.76
#